data_ee1eda8bc996f9009384843b3fbb2d24
#
_entry.id   ee1eda8bc996f9009384843b3fbb2d24
#
_cell.length_a   1.000
_cell.length_b   1.000
_cell.length_c   1.000
_cell.angle_alpha   90.00
_cell.angle_beta   90.00
_cell.angle_gamma   90.00
#
_symmetry.space_group_name_H-M   'P 1'
#
loop_
_entity.id
_entity.type
_entity.pdbx_description
1 polymer ?
#
loop_
_entity_poly.entity_id
_entity_poly.type
_entity_poly.pdbx_seq_one_letter_code
_entity_poly.pdbx_strand_id
1 'polypeptide(L)'
;HESRLSAWIGAKFNPNSSDQCKRLLKVLGCAKKDGTVPSADDKALTAAASAHPLNALILGEIQKVREYRKLLSTYLVWEKFWNGRLYYKLNPAGTDTSRLASTESSFWCGLQIQNMPRGKEVKRFLRADDGWLLGENDFAQSEARCVGYLSGCRSLIDLVEGPHDYHAWNAQAFFGVAYESIYDEATGKTLNKSLRDLSKRTNHGANYNMGAQVMLETMGPNAVSEARRVLKLPATMPLLQVCQHLLDQYARTYPEVKKDLQEWLKRTIAMTKKLTSPLGWTRYFFSDPTASKPALNAAVAHGPQCLSVGIINRVFYNIWRESVYGSLQGKLRLKAQIHDSILYAYKGEDTPQIVCDMMRHPVPVKDIKGVTRTMVIPPDISAGKTHWAMLK
;
A
#
# COMPACT_ATOMS: atom_id res chain seq x y z
N HIS A 1 -2.79 29.35 -0.73
CA HIS A 1 -3.05 28.50 -1.89
C HIS A 1 -4.34 28.90 -2.61
N GLU A 2 -5.50 29.00 -1.94
CA GLU A 2 -6.79 29.36 -2.60
C GLU A 2 -6.75 30.74 -3.23
N SER A 3 -6.24 31.74 -2.52
CA SER A 3 -6.07 33.10 -3.06
C SER A 3 -5.17 33.14 -4.27
N ARG A 4 -4.10 32.34 -4.26
CA ARG A 4 -3.18 32.19 -5.38
C ARG A 4 -3.85 31.58 -6.60
N LEU A 5 -4.63 30.51 -6.42
CA LEU A 5 -5.42 29.90 -7.49
C LEU A 5 -6.41 30.89 -8.10
N SER A 6 -7.16 31.62 -7.27
CA SER A 6 -8.10 32.63 -7.74
C SER A 6 -7.43 33.75 -8.50
N ALA A 7 -6.23 34.19 -8.06
CA ALA A 7 -5.44 35.19 -8.76
C ALA A 7 -4.94 34.68 -10.14
N TRP A 8 -4.46 33.44 -10.21
CA TRP A 8 -3.98 32.86 -11.48
C TRP A 8 -5.10 32.61 -12.49
N ILE A 9 -6.30 32.26 -12.00
CA ILE A 9 -7.47 31.98 -12.85
C ILE A 9 -8.21 33.29 -13.22
N GLY A 10 -7.97 34.38 -12.49
CA GLY A 10 -8.66 35.67 -12.65
C GLY A 10 -10.11 35.66 -12.16
N ALA A 11 -10.53 34.64 -11.42
CA ALA A 11 -11.88 34.50 -10.90
C ALA A 11 -11.92 33.66 -9.62
N LYS A 12 -13.00 33.79 -8.83
CA LYS A 12 -13.25 32.92 -7.68
C LYS A 12 -13.40 31.48 -8.15
N PHE A 13 -12.51 30.59 -7.65
CA PHE A 13 -12.42 29.21 -8.07
C PHE A 13 -12.54 28.25 -6.88
N ASN A 14 -13.38 27.23 -7.03
CA ASN A 14 -13.51 26.17 -6.05
C ASN A 14 -12.81 24.88 -6.54
N PRO A 15 -11.62 24.52 -6.00
CA PRO A 15 -10.88 23.33 -6.39
C PRO A 15 -11.61 22.01 -6.18
N ASN A 16 -12.61 21.96 -5.28
CA ASN A 16 -13.42 20.77 -5.02
C ASN A 16 -14.61 20.62 -5.99
N SER A 17 -14.92 21.65 -6.78
CA SER A 17 -15.96 21.57 -7.80
C SER A 17 -15.45 20.82 -9.02
N SER A 18 -15.99 19.62 -9.28
CA SER A 18 -15.66 18.82 -10.46
C SER A 18 -15.91 19.60 -11.74
N ASP A 19 -17.02 20.36 -11.81
CA ASP A 19 -17.41 21.10 -13.01
C ASP A 19 -16.47 22.28 -13.29
N GLN A 20 -16.10 23.04 -12.25
CA GLN A 20 -15.13 24.12 -12.41
C GLN A 20 -13.77 23.60 -12.83
N CYS A 21 -13.31 22.50 -12.23
CA CYS A 21 -12.05 21.86 -12.62
C CYS A 21 -12.08 21.31 -14.04
N LYS A 22 -13.19 20.70 -14.48
CA LYS A 22 -13.36 20.24 -15.87
C LYS A 22 -13.34 21.40 -16.86
N ARG A 23 -14.02 22.51 -16.56
CA ARG A 23 -13.97 23.73 -17.38
C ARG A 23 -12.55 24.27 -17.48
N LEU A 24 -11.84 24.35 -16.35
CA LEU A 24 -10.44 24.80 -16.33
C LEU A 24 -9.55 23.89 -17.19
N LEU A 25 -9.64 22.55 -17.02
CA LEU A 25 -8.90 21.59 -17.84
C LEU A 25 -9.18 21.78 -19.34
N LYS A 26 -10.41 22.09 -19.71
CA LYS A 26 -10.77 22.38 -21.11
C LYS A 26 -10.11 23.66 -21.60
N VAL A 27 -10.13 24.75 -20.84
CA VAL A 27 -9.45 26.01 -21.16
C VAL A 27 -7.92 25.81 -21.26
N LEU A 28 -7.34 24.98 -20.41
CA LEU A 28 -5.93 24.65 -20.42
C LEU A 28 -5.50 23.68 -21.54
N GLY A 29 -6.40 23.34 -22.47
CA GLY A 29 -6.12 22.42 -23.58
C GLY A 29 -5.95 20.96 -23.18
N CYS A 30 -6.42 20.56 -21.98
CA CYS A 30 -6.31 19.20 -21.46
C CYS A 30 -7.53 18.33 -21.78
N ALA A 31 -8.40 18.75 -22.69
CA ALA A 31 -9.53 17.95 -23.16
C ALA A 31 -9.08 16.85 -24.12
N LYS A 32 -9.88 15.79 -24.23
CA LYS A 32 -9.71 14.78 -25.28
C LYS A 32 -9.96 15.38 -26.67
N LYS A 33 -9.63 14.62 -27.73
CA LYS A 33 -9.86 15.04 -29.13
C LYS A 33 -11.32 15.39 -29.44
N ASP A 34 -12.26 14.74 -28.74
CA ASP A 34 -13.71 15.01 -28.81
C ASP A 34 -14.16 16.23 -27.97
N GLY A 35 -13.23 16.96 -27.37
CA GLY A 35 -13.51 18.12 -26.52
C GLY A 35 -14.05 17.78 -25.12
N THR A 36 -14.12 16.51 -24.73
CA THR A 36 -14.59 16.07 -23.43
C THR A 36 -13.49 16.04 -22.37
N VAL A 37 -13.86 16.27 -21.10
CA VAL A 37 -13.02 16.05 -19.91
C VAL A 37 -13.79 15.10 -18.98
N PRO A 38 -13.51 13.80 -19.02
CA PRO A 38 -14.32 12.79 -18.32
C PRO A 38 -14.19 12.88 -16.79
N SER A 39 -13.01 13.22 -16.28
CA SER A 39 -12.75 13.36 -14.84
C SER A 39 -11.88 14.58 -14.56
N ALA A 40 -12.00 15.09 -13.33
CA ALA A 40 -11.11 16.09 -12.74
C ALA A 40 -10.66 15.66 -11.32
N ASP A 41 -10.60 14.35 -11.08
CA ASP A 41 -9.98 13.79 -9.89
C ASP A 41 -8.46 13.99 -9.89
N ASP A 42 -7.80 13.65 -8.78
CA ASP A 42 -6.36 13.89 -8.65
C ASP A 42 -5.53 13.06 -9.64
N LYS A 43 -6.02 11.90 -10.10
CA LYS A 43 -5.37 11.11 -11.15
C LYS A 43 -5.45 11.82 -12.50
N ALA A 44 -6.63 12.33 -12.83
CA ALA A 44 -6.85 13.10 -14.07
C ALA A 44 -6.01 14.39 -14.08
N LEU A 45 -5.93 15.09 -12.95
CA LEU A 45 -5.08 16.29 -12.81
C LEU A 45 -3.58 15.95 -12.97
N THR A 46 -3.12 14.85 -12.37
CA THR A 46 -1.74 14.38 -12.52
C THR A 46 -1.42 14.00 -13.98
N ALA A 47 -2.32 13.27 -14.63
CA ALA A 47 -2.18 12.90 -16.03
C ALA A 47 -2.15 14.13 -16.94
N ALA A 48 -3.03 15.11 -16.70
CA ALA A 48 -3.06 16.37 -17.43
C ALA A 48 -1.76 17.19 -17.22
N ALA A 49 -1.26 17.29 -15.98
CA ALA A 49 -0.01 17.96 -15.68
C ALA A 49 1.20 17.33 -16.40
N SER A 50 1.21 16.00 -16.50
CA SER A 50 2.26 15.25 -17.19
C SER A 50 2.19 15.40 -18.72
N ALA A 51 0.98 15.45 -19.29
CA ALA A 51 0.78 15.66 -20.74
C ALA A 51 1.02 17.13 -21.15
N HIS A 52 0.77 18.07 -20.24
CA HIS A 52 0.90 19.52 -20.48
C HIS A 52 1.77 20.16 -19.37
N PRO A 53 3.11 20.06 -19.45
CA PRO A 53 4.01 20.52 -18.38
C PRO A 53 3.85 21.99 -17.99
N LEU A 54 3.45 22.87 -18.93
CA LEU A 54 3.18 24.30 -18.66
C LEU A 54 2.03 24.48 -17.67
N ASN A 55 1.10 23.55 -17.59
CA ASN A 55 -0.04 23.58 -16.69
C ASN A 55 0.25 22.91 -15.33
N ALA A 56 1.40 22.26 -15.17
CA ALA A 56 1.73 21.46 -13.98
C ALA A 56 1.66 22.29 -12.69
N LEU A 57 2.04 23.58 -12.76
CA LEU A 57 2.03 24.46 -11.58
C LEU A 57 0.60 24.70 -11.06
N ILE A 58 -0.33 25.08 -11.93
CA ILE A 58 -1.71 25.35 -11.54
C ILE A 58 -2.46 24.08 -11.13
N LEU A 59 -2.24 22.98 -11.85
CA LEU A 59 -2.87 21.69 -11.54
C LEU A 59 -2.35 21.12 -10.21
N GLY A 60 -1.05 21.24 -9.94
CA GLY A 60 -0.44 20.87 -8.66
C GLY A 60 -0.94 21.71 -7.49
N GLU A 61 -1.23 23.00 -7.72
CA GLU A 61 -1.79 23.88 -6.69
C GLU A 61 -3.24 23.50 -6.35
N ILE A 62 -4.05 23.07 -7.33
CA ILE A 62 -5.39 22.53 -7.10
C ILE A 62 -5.32 21.29 -6.20
N GLN A 63 -4.40 20.35 -6.49
CA GLN A 63 -4.23 19.15 -5.68
C GLN A 63 -3.81 19.47 -4.24
N LYS A 64 -2.89 20.42 -4.04
CA LYS A 64 -2.49 20.86 -2.69
C LYS A 64 -3.67 21.48 -1.91
N VAL A 65 -4.48 22.32 -2.56
CA VAL A 65 -5.66 22.90 -1.87
C VAL A 65 -6.63 21.80 -1.45
N ARG A 66 -6.88 20.81 -2.32
CA ARG A 66 -7.74 19.66 -1.99
C ARG A 66 -7.17 18.86 -0.81
N GLU A 67 -5.87 18.59 -0.82
CA GLU A 67 -5.19 17.90 0.27
C GLU A 67 -5.33 18.64 1.59
N TYR A 68 -5.03 19.93 1.64
CA TYR A 68 -5.16 20.74 2.85
C TYR A 68 -6.63 20.87 3.32
N ARG A 69 -7.57 21.04 2.42
CA ARG A 69 -8.99 21.05 2.78
C ARG A 69 -9.42 19.72 3.39
N LYS A 70 -8.98 18.59 2.82
CA LYS A 70 -9.24 17.26 3.38
C LYS A 70 -8.61 17.10 4.75
N LEU A 71 -7.37 17.54 4.96
CA LEU A 71 -6.73 17.52 6.27
C LEU A 71 -7.55 18.31 7.30
N LEU A 72 -7.95 19.53 6.97
CA LEU A 72 -8.69 20.41 7.86
C LEU A 72 -10.12 19.92 8.14
N SER A 73 -10.84 19.40 7.13
CA SER A 73 -12.25 19.00 7.27
C SER A 73 -12.43 17.56 7.79
N THR A 74 -11.41 16.73 7.68
CA THR A 74 -11.54 15.29 8.04
C THR A 74 -10.72 14.91 9.26
N TYR A 75 -9.47 15.37 9.33
CA TYR A 75 -8.51 14.88 10.34
C TYR A 75 -8.19 15.88 11.44
N LEU A 76 -8.23 17.18 11.16
CA LEU A 76 -7.92 18.25 12.13
C LEU A 76 -9.20 18.96 12.61
N VAL A 77 -10.26 18.20 12.75
CA VAL A 77 -11.56 18.66 13.25
C VAL A 77 -11.61 18.39 14.74
N TRP A 78 -11.64 19.46 15.54
CA TRP A 78 -11.58 19.39 17.01
C TRP A 78 -12.71 18.54 17.60
N GLU A 79 -13.90 18.65 17.07
CA GLU A 79 -15.11 17.95 17.52
C GLU A 79 -14.99 16.42 17.40
N LYS A 80 -14.05 15.94 16.59
CA LYS A 80 -13.76 14.50 16.45
C LYS A 80 -12.90 13.92 17.58
N PHE A 81 -12.36 14.78 18.44
CA PHE A 81 -11.57 14.38 19.62
C PHE A 81 -12.40 14.60 20.88
N TRP A 82 -12.52 13.59 21.70
CA TRP A 82 -13.20 13.69 22.98
C TRP A 82 -12.18 13.61 24.11
N ASN A 83 -12.21 14.59 25.03
CA ASN A 83 -11.25 14.70 26.12
C ASN A 83 -9.78 14.57 25.68
N GLY A 84 -9.42 15.19 24.54
CA GLY A 84 -8.09 15.12 23.96
C GLY A 84 -7.68 13.74 23.43
N ARG A 85 -8.63 12.81 23.23
CA ARG A 85 -8.38 11.47 22.74
C ARG A 85 -9.06 11.23 21.39
N LEU A 86 -8.37 10.46 20.54
CA LEU A 86 -8.90 9.96 19.29
C LEU A 86 -9.53 8.59 19.52
N TYR A 87 -10.79 8.46 19.13
CA TYR A 87 -11.53 7.20 19.17
C TYR A 87 -11.78 6.67 17.76
N TYR A 88 -11.95 5.37 17.65
CA TYR A 88 -12.34 4.70 16.41
C TYR A 88 -12.98 3.34 16.74
N LYS A 89 -13.75 2.82 15.80
CA LYS A 89 -14.33 1.47 15.87
C LYS A 89 -13.73 0.63 14.75
N LEU A 90 -13.35 -0.61 15.05
CA LEU A 90 -12.91 -1.59 14.06
C LEU A 90 -14.06 -2.53 13.71
N ASN A 91 -14.27 -2.73 12.40
CA ASN A 91 -15.19 -3.72 11.88
C ASN A 91 -14.39 -4.88 11.28
N PRO A 92 -14.41 -6.08 11.87
CA PRO A 92 -13.65 -7.24 11.38
C PRO A 92 -14.25 -7.87 10.12
N ALA A 93 -15.50 -7.55 9.79
CA ALA A 93 -16.21 -8.07 8.62
C ALA A 93 -16.46 -7.00 7.55
N GLY A 94 -15.73 -5.87 7.61
CA GLY A 94 -15.96 -4.72 6.74
C GLY A 94 -15.34 -4.81 5.34
N THR A 95 -14.58 -5.88 5.04
CA THR A 95 -13.92 -6.05 3.74
C THR A 95 -13.94 -7.50 3.28
N ASP A 96 -13.89 -7.71 1.95
CA ASP A 96 -13.86 -9.04 1.33
C ASP A 96 -12.56 -9.84 1.60
N THR A 97 -11.53 -9.17 2.12
CA THR A 97 -10.21 -9.75 2.37
C THR A 97 -9.86 -9.84 3.85
N SER A 98 -10.86 -9.82 4.74
CA SER A 98 -10.72 -9.82 6.20
C SER A 98 -9.91 -8.66 6.81
N ARG A 99 -9.55 -7.66 6.02
CA ARG A 99 -8.95 -6.43 6.56
C ARG A 99 -9.93 -5.73 7.49
N LEU A 100 -9.44 -5.27 8.63
CA LEU A 100 -10.26 -4.45 9.51
C LEU A 100 -10.62 -3.15 8.79
N ALA A 101 -11.91 -2.84 8.73
CA ALA A 101 -12.38 -1.52 8.34
C ALA A 101 -12.55 -0.67 9.60
N SER A 102 -12.18 0.61 9.53
CA SER A 102 -12.39 1.53 10.64
C SER A 102 -13.48 2.55 10.33
N THR A 103 -14.23 2.91 11.35
CA THR A 103 -15.23 3.98 11.31
C THR A 103 -15.06 4.90 12.51
N GLU A 104 -15.76 6.02 12.52
CA GLU A 104 -15.94 6.83 13.73
C GLU A 104 -16.48 5.98 14.87
N SER A 105 -16.19 6.36 16.11
CA SER A 105 -16.69 5.63 17.28
C SER A 105 -18.20 5.78 17.43
N SER A 106 -18.79 4.96 18.29
CA SER A 106 -20.23 5.05 18.64
C SER A 106 -20.60 6.31 19.42
N PHE A 107 -19.61 7.14 19.80
CA PHE A 107 -19.81 8.41 20.53
C PHE A 107 -19.87 9.63 19.59
N TRP A 108 -20.16 9.44 18.31
CA TRP A 108 -20.23 10.51 17.27
C TRP A 108 -18.93 11.29 17.11
N CYS A 109 -17.83 10.76 17.59
CA CYS A 109 -16.49 11.33 17.46
C CYS A 109 -15.51 10.32 16.89
N GLY A 110 -14.31 10.75 16.59
CA GLY A 110 -13.25 9.87 16.13
C GLY A 110 -12.99 9.93 14.63
N LEU A 111 -12.07 9.09 14.18
CA LEU A 111 -11.58 9.06 12.81
C LEU A 111 -11.45 7.63 12.31
N GLN A 112 -11.43 7.48 10.99
CA GLN A 112 -11.05 6.22 10.35
C GLN A 112 -9.54 6.01 10.45
N ILE A 113 -9.08 5.30 11.49
CA ILE A 113 -7.66 5.10 11.77
C ILE A 113 -6.91 4.39 10.64
N GLN A 114 -7.57 3.51 9.89
CA GLN A 114 -6.99 2.79 8.75
C GLN A 114 -6.67 3.72 7.57
N ASN A 115 -7.34 4.87 7.48
CA ASN A 115 -7.15 5.85 6.41
C ASN A 115 -6.30 7.05 6.86
N MET A 116 -5.58 6.93 7.99
CA MET A 116 -4.72 8.01 8.49
C MET A 116 -3.69 8.42 7.44
N PRO A 117 -3.52 9.71 7.15
CA PRO A 117 -2.53 10.19 6.18
C PRO A 117 -1.12 9.70 6.54
N ARG A 118 -0.34 9.35 5.52
CA ARG A 118 1.06 8.91 5.71
C ARG A 118 1.96 10.06 6.18
N GLY A 119 1.59 11.30 5.88
CA GLY A 119 2.33 12.49 6.29
C GLY A 119 2.37 12.69 7.81
N LYS A 120 3.25 13.59 8.23
CA LYS A 120 3.48 13.89 9.65
C LYS A 120 2.47 14.90 10.20
N GLU A 121 1.69 15.57 9.35
CA GLU A 121 0.80 16.69 9.67
C GLU A 121 -0.25 16.31 10.71
N VAL A 122 -0.86 15.12 10.59
CA VAL A 122 -1.85 14.61 11.54
C VAL A 122 -1.18 13.79 12.65
N LYS A 123 -0.23 12.93 12.29
CA LYS A 123 0.43 12.02 13.23
C LYS A 123 1.17 12.74 14.36
N ARG A 124 1.63 13.97 14.14
CA ARG A 124 2.31 14.78 15.17
C ARG A 124 1.43 15.17 16.35
N PHE A 125 0.10 15.17 16.20
CA PHE A 125 -0.85 15.44 17.26
C PHE A 125 -1.19 14.20 18.10
N LEU A 126 -0.80 13.01 17.64
CA LEU A 126 -1.05 11.75 18.32
C LEU A 126 0.19 11.38 19.13
N ARG A 127 0.08 11.50 20.46
CA ARG A 127 1.17 11.27 21.39
C ARG A 127 0.85 10.19 22.42
N ALA A 128 1.89 9.67 23.05
CA ALA A 128 1.73 8.81 24.20
C ALA A 128 1.21 9.61 25.42
N ASP A 129 0.60 8.90 26.36
CA ASP A 129 0.30 9.44 27.69
C ASP A 129 1.61 9.73 28.44
N ASP A 130 1.56 10.60 29.43
CA ASP A 130 2.74 10.95 30.23
C ASP A 130 3.36 9.71 30.91
N GLY A 131 4.66 9.56 30.81
CA GLY A 131 5.40 8.40 31.29
C GLY A 131 5.29 7.14 30.39
N TRP A 132 4.74 7.26 29.16
CA TRP A 132 4.69 6.22 28.15
C TRP A 132 5.46 6.64 26.90
N LEU A 133 5.95 5.64 26.16
CA LEU A 133 6.54 5.80 24.83
C LEU A 133 5.65 5.09 23.79
N LEU A 134 5.78 5.50 22.53
CA LEU A 134 5.13 4.83 21.40
C LEU A 134 6.11 3.89 20.70
N GLY A 135 5.57 2.76 20.23
CA GLY A 135 6.20 1.84 19.31
C GLY A 135 5.24 1.47 18.18
N GLU A 136 5.77 1.27 17.00
CA GLU A 136 5.08 0.75 15.82
C GLU A 136 5.93 -0.35 15.21
N ASN A 137 5.37 -1.54 15.08
CA ASN A 137 5.99 -2.67 14.41
C ASN A 137 5.20 -2.98 13.15
N ASP A 138 5.88 -3.09 12.01
CA ASP A 138 5.30 -3.24 10.68
C ASP A 138 5.85 -4.49 10.00
N PHE A 139 5.02 -5.34 9.43
CA PHE A 139 5.47 -6.55 8.75
C PHE A 139 6.32 -6.24 7.51
N ALA A 140 7.52 -6.78 7.45
CA ALA A 140 8.40 -6.64 6.31
C ALA A 140 7.89 -7.47 5.13
N GLN A 141 7.53 -6.79 4.02
CA GLN A 141 7.20 -7.42 2.74
C GLN A 141 6.09 -8.49 2.82
N SER A 142 5.12 -8.32 3.73
CA SER A 142 4.11 -9.32 4.06
C SER A 142 3.40 -9.90 2.83
N GLU A 143 2.96 -9.04 1.91
CA GLU A 143 2.24 -9.48 0.70
C GLU A 143 3.14 -10.27 -0.27
N ALA A 144 4.39 -9.87 -0.47
CA ALA A 144 5.33 -10.60 -1.35
C ALA A 144 5.65 -11.99 -0.80
N ARG A 145 5.82 -12.12 0.53
CA ARG A 145 5.97 -13.41 1.21
C ARG A 145 4.75 -14.29 0.99
N CYS A 146 3.56 -13.77 1.24
CA CYS A 146 2.32 -14.51 1.01
C CYS A 146 2.18 -14.99 -0.45
N VAL A 147 2.51 -14.14 -1.42
CA VAL A 147 2.48 -14.52 -2.86
C VAL A 147 3.48 -15.62 -3.16
N GLY A 148 4.73 -15.50 -2.67
CA GLY A 148 5.78 -16.52 -2.86
C GLY A 148 5.38 -17.88 -2.30
N TYR A 149 4.91 -17.90 -1.06
CA TYR A 149 4.51 -19.12 -0.39
C TYR A 149 3.26 -19.76 -1.00
N LEU A 150 2.26 -18.98 -1.37
CA LEU A 150 1.03 -19.49 -2.00
C LEU A 150 1.27 -20.03 -3.41
N SER A 151 2.12 -19.37 -4.20
CA SER A 151 2.47 -19.83 -5.55
C SER A 151 3.47 -20.99 -5.55
N GLY A 152 4.20 -21.20 -4.46
CA GLY A 152 5.33 -22.13 -4.41
C GLY A 152 6.52 -21.67 -5.27
N CYS A 153 6.64 -20.36 -5.53
CA CYS A 153 7.73 -19.75 -6.29
C CYS A 153 9.01 -19.71 -5.43
N ARG A 154 9.91 -20.66 -5.67
CA ARG A 154 11.11 -20.84 -4.84
C ARG A 154 12.02 -19.61 -4.88
N SER A 155 12.26 -19.04 -6.06
CA SER A 155 13.10 -17.85 -6.22
C SER A 155 12.56 -16.63 -5.45
N LEU A 156 11.23 -16.48 -5.40
CA LEU A 156 10.62 -15.40 -4.63
C LEU A 156 10.70 -15.67 -3.12
N ILE A 157 10.48 -16.92 -2.69
CA ILE A 157 10.63 -17.31 -1.28
C ILE A 157 12.07 -17.07 -0.82
N ASP A 158 13.07 -17.56 -1.55
CA ASP A 158 14.48 -17.42 -1.18
C ASP A 158 14.89 -15.94 -1.13
N LEU A 159 14.37 -15.09 -2.00
CA LEU A 159 14.64 -13.66 -1.98
C LEU A 159 14.02 -12.96 -0.76
N VAL A 160 12.75 -13.23 -0.42
CA VAL A 160 12.11 -12.56 0.72
C VAL A 160 12.57 -13.11 2.07
N GLU A 161 13.13 -14.34 2.12
CA GLU A 161 13.76 -14.91 3.30
C GLU A 161 15.26 -14.57 3.41
N GLY A 162 15.86 -14.14 2.30
CA GLY A 162 17.27 -13.77 2.21
C GLY A 162 17.60 -12.41 2.82
N PRO A 163 18.89 -12.05 2.87
CA PRO A 163 19.34 -10.79 3.48
C PRO A 163 19.14 -9.59 2.58
N HIS A 164 18.96 -9.77 1.27
CA HIS A 164 18.95 -8.69 0.30
C HIS A 164 17.67 -7.82 0.36
N ASP A 165 17.80 -6.53 0.07
CA ASP A 165 16.62 -5.68 -0.11
C ASP A 165 15.81 -6.15 -1.32
N TYR A 166 14.59 -6.62 -1.05
CA TYR A 166 13.69 -7.21 -2.04
C TYR A 166 13.47 -6.33 -3.27
N HIS A 167 13.33 -5.02 -3.07
CA HIS A 167 13.04 -4.11 -4.16
C HIS A 167 14.28 -3.75 -4.97
N ALA A 168 15.44 -3.65 -4.34
CA ALA A 168 16.70 -3.41 -5.02
C ALA A 168 17.16 -4.64 -5.82
N TRP A 169 16.98 -5.85 -5.28
CA TRP A 169 17.24 -7.09 -6.00
C TRP A 169 16.39 -7.21 -7.27
N ASN A 170 15.09 -6.95 -7.14
CA ASN A 170 14.21 -6.94 -8.32
C ASN A 170 14.54 -5.82 -9.30
N ALA A 171 15.01 -4.67 -8.83
CA ALA A 171 15.46 -3.60 -9.73
C ALA A 171 16.68 -4.04 -10.55
N GLN A 172 17.63 -4.77 -9.97
CA GLN A 172 18.70 -5.42 -10.75
C GLN A 172 18.14 -6.32 -11.84
N ALA A 173 17.20 -7.21 -11.50
CA ALA A 173 16.62 -8.16 -12.45
C ALA A 173 15.80 -7.45 -13.56
N PHE A 174 15.09 -6.37 -13.24
CA PHE A 174 14.23 -5.69 -14.20
C PHE A 174 14.98 -4.70 -15.09
N PHE A 175 15.98 -4.02 -14.55
CA PHE A 175 16.69 -2.94 -15.24
C PHE A 175 18.10 -3.31 -15.73
N GLY A 176 18.60 -4.50 -15.36
CA GLY A 176 19.95 -4.94 -15.78
C GLY A 176 21.07 -4.08 -15.18
N VAL A 177 20.87 -3.51 -13.99
CA VAL A 177 21.85 -2.68 -13.28
C VAL A 177 22.40 -3.44 -12.07
N ALA A 178 23.63 -3.17 -11.64
CA ALA A 178 24.22 -3.84 -10.48
C ALA A 178 23.46 -3.50 -9.19
N TYR A 179 23.25 -4.48 -8.33
CA TYR A 179 22.55 -4.35 -7.05
C TYR A 179 23.17 -3.25 -6.17
N GLU A 180 24.49 -3.25 -6.08
CA GLU A 180 25.28 -2.31 -5.28
C GLU A 180 25.13 -0.85 -5.74
N SER A 181 24.73 -0.62 -6.99
CA SER A 181 24.39 0.72 -7.48
C SER A 181 23.03 1.22 -7.00
N ILE A 182 22.18 0.34 -6.47
CA ILE A 182 20.83 0.63 -6.02
C ILE A 182 20.74 0.68 -4.50
N TYR A 183 21.43 -0.24 -3.82
CA TYR A 183 21.35 -0.41 -2.39
C TYR A 183 22.70 -0.83 -1.79
N ASP A 184 23.08 -0.20 -0.70
CA ASP A 184 24.26 -0.53 0.09
C ASP A 184 23.84 -1.35 1.30
N GLU A 185 24.11 -2.65 1.29
CA GLU A 185 23.76 -3.56 2.38
C GLU A 185 24.54 -3.26 3.67
N ALA A 186 25.78 -2.82 3.58
CA ALA A 186 26.60 -2.55 4.75
C ALA A 186 26.03 -1.40 5.60
N THR A 187 25.46 -0.40 4.95
CA THR A 187 24.89 0.76 5.61
C THR A 187 23.35 0.75 5.65
N GLY A 188 22.70 -0.18 4.96
CA GLY A 188 21.23 -0.22 4.80
C GLY A 188 20.67 0.96 3.98
N LYS A 189 21.52 1.61 3.16
CA LYS A 189 21.16 2.86 2.49
C LYS A 189 20.74 2.62 1.04
N THR A 190 19.61 3.20 0.66
CA THR A 190 19.20 3.26 -0.74
C THR A 190 20.03 4.30 -1.49
N LEU A 191 20.82 3.87 -2.49
CA LEU A 191 21.66 4.70 -3.34
C LEU A 191 20.89 5.24 -4.55
N ASN A 192 20.04 4.42 -5.16
CA ASN A 192 19.18 4.81 -6.28
C ASN A 192 17.71 4.61 -5.91
N LYS A 193 17.13 5.63 -5.27
CA LYS A 193 15.75 5.61 -4.83
C LYS A 193 14.76 5.48 -5.99
N SER A 194 15.04 6.11 -7.13
CA SER A 194 14.13 6.09 -8.28
C SER A 194 13.95 4.68 -8.84
N LEU A 195 15.03 3.94 -9.08
CA LEU A 195 14.97 2.57 -9.58
C LEU A 195 14.36 1.60 -8.56
N ARG A 196 14.71 1.76 -7.27
CA ARG A 196 14.12 0.96 -6.21
C ARG A 196 12.60 1.19 -6.10
N ASP A 197 12.13 2.44 -6.21
CA ASP A 197 10.71 2.78 -6.16
C ASP A 197 9.96 2.29 -7.42
N LEU A 198 10.57 2.35 -8.59
CA LEU A 198 10.03 1.77 -9.82
C LEU A 198 9.86 0.25 -9.68
N SER A 199 10.88 -0.44 -9.20
CA SER A 199 10.82 -1.88 -8.92
C SER A 199 9.74 -2.21 -7.89
N LYS A 200 9.65 -1.43 -6.80
CA LYS A 200 8.61 -1.61 -5.79
C LYS A 200 7.19 -1.54 -6.37
N ARG A 201 6.93 -0.56 -7.23
CA ARG A 201 5.63 -0.41 -7.89
C ARG A 201 5.36 -1.52 -8.90
N THR A 202 6.39 -1.96 -9.63
CA THR A 202 6.30 -3.10 -10.56
C THR A 202 5.95 -4.37 -9.81
N ASN A 203 6.70 -4.71 -8.75
CA ASN A 203 6.46 -5.88 -7.92
C ASN A 203 5.04 -5.91 -7.36
N HIS A 204 4.64 -4.81 -6.69
CA HIS A 204 3.32 -4.72 -6.09
C HIS A 204 2.21 -4.84 -7.13
N GLY A 205 2.32 -4.12 -8.24
CA GLY A 205 1.34 -4.18 -9.32
C GLY A 205 1.25 -5.56 -9.98
N ALA A 206 2.40 -6.19 -10.25
CA ALA A 206 2.46 -7.50 -10.90
C ALA A 206 1.95 -8.63 -9.99
N ASN A 207 2.20 -8.57 -8.68
CA ASN A 207 1.64 -9.48 -7.69
C ASN A 207 0.11 -9.54 -7.75
N TYR A 208 -0.53 -8.41 -8.08
CA TYR A 208 -2.00 -8.29 -8.16
C TYR A 208 -2.55 -8.22 -9.58
N ASN A 209 -1.81 -8.74 -10.56
CA ASN A 209 -2.24 -8.81 -11.95
C ASN A 209 -2.59 -7.45 -12.58
N MET A 210 -1.87 -6.39 -12.19
CA MET A 210 -2.01 -5.07 -12.79
C MET A 210 -1.71 -5.12 -14.29
N GLY A 211 -2.53 -4.46 -15.11
CA GLY A 211 -2.23 -4.29 -16.54
C GLY A 211 -1.38 -3.06 -16.81
N ALA A 212 -0.74 -3.01 -17.99
CA ALA A 212 0.17 -1.95 -18.39
C ALA A 212 -0.46 -0.54 -18.34
N GLN A 213 -1.75 -0.41 -18.68
CA GLN A 213 -2.46 0.87 -18.61
C GLN A 213 -2.55 1.40 -17.17
N VAL A 214 -2.97 0.55 -16.22
CA VAL A 214 -3.07 0.93 -14.79
C VAL A 214 -1.69 1.20 -14.21
N MET A 215 -0.67 0.46 -14.67
CA MET A 215 0.71 0.69 -14.27
C MET A 215 1.21 2.08 -14.71
N LEU A 216 0.96 2.47 -15.96
CA LEU A 216 1.30 3.79 -16.48
C LEU A 216 0.59 4.91 -15.70
N GLU A 217 -0.70 4.75 -15.42
CA GLU A 217 -1.48 5.70 -14.61
C GLU A 217 -0.96 5.82 -13.17
N THR A 218 -0.52 4.70 -12.57
CA THR A 218 -0.04 4.66 -11.18
C THR A 218 1.38 5.19 -11.04
N MET A 219 2.27 4.87 -11.98
CA MET A 219 3.67 5.31 -11.97
C MET A 219 3.82 6.75 -12.47
N GLY A 220 2.99 7.13 -13.42
CA GLY A 220 3.08 8.38 -14.14
C GLY A 220 4.10 8.35 -15.29
N PRO A 221 3.88 9.18 -16.32
CA PRO A 221 4.68 9.16 -17.54
C PRO A 221 6.17 9.46 -17.31
N ASN A 222 6.51 10.33 -16.36
CA ASN A 222 7.90 10.70 -16.06
C ASN A 222 8.70 9.50 -15.52
N ALA A 223 8.14 8.76 -14.56
CA ALA A 223 8.79 7.58 -13.99
C ALA A 223 8.95 6.46 -15.04
N VAL A 224 7.95 6.26 -15.89
CA VAL A 224 8.02 5.27 -16.98
C VAL A 224 9.01 5.69 -18.07
N SER A 225 9.13 7.01 -18.37
CA SER A 225 10.15 7.54 -19.28
C SER A 225 11.57 7.33 -18.75
N GLU A 226 11.77 7.47 -17.43
CA GLU A 226 13.03 7.14 -16.79
C GLU A 226 13.33 5.63 -16.90
N ALA A 227 12.35 4.76 -16.63
CA ALA A 227 12.51 3.32 -16.83
C ALA A 227 12.90 2.98 -18.27
N ARG A 228 12.27 3.62 -19.29
CA ARG A 228 12.63 3.47 -20.71
C ARG A 228 14.08 3.82 -20.98
N ARG A 229 14.57 4.93 -20.40
CA ARG A 229 15.96 5.38 -20.55
C ARG A 229 16.93 4.39 -19.92
N VAL A 230 16.67 3.93 -18.71
CA VAL A 230 17.52 2.96 -17.99
C VAL A 230 17.58 1.63 -18.71
N LEU A 231 16.46 1.15 -19.23
CA LEU A 231 16.35 -0.08 -20.04
C LEU A 231 16.96 0.07 -21.44
N LYS A 232 17.45 1.27 -21.82
CA LYS A 232 17.97 1.57 -23.16
C LYS A 232 16.99 1.22 -24.28
N LEU A 233 15.70 1.30 -24.00
CA LEU A 233 14.64 1.07 -24.99
C LEU A 233 14.55 2.28 -25.95
N PRO A 234 14.10 2.07 -27.21
CA PRO A 234 13.96 3.16 -28.18
C PRO A 234 13.15 4.33 -27.62
N ALA A 235 13.62 5.56 -27.86
CA ALA A 235 12.91 6.77 -27.42
C ALA A 235 11.49 6.88 -28.01
N THR A 236 11.28 6.28 -29.18
CA THR A 236 9.99 6.18 -29.86
C THR A 236 9.04 5.14 -29.29
N MET A 237 9.52 4.24 -28.40
CA MET A 237 8.68 3.21 -27.81
C MET A 237 7.59 3.85 -26.95
N PRO A 238 6.28 3.54 -27.20
CA PRO A 238 5.19 4.05 -26.38
C PRO A 238 5.34 3.66 -24.91
N LEU A 239 5.03 4.56 -23.97
CA LEU A 239 5.16 4.32 -22.54
C LEU A 239 4.33 3.12 -22.06
N LEU A 240 3.20 2.86 -22.72
CA LEU A 240 2.39 1.67 -22.44
C LEU A 240 3.16 0.36 -22.71
N GLN A 241 3.97 0.33 -23.78
CA GLN A 241 4.81 -0.83 -24.10
C GLN A 241 5.97 -0.97 -23.12
N VAL A 242 6.51 0.14 -22.59
CA VAL A 242 7.51 0.09 -21.51
C VAL A 242 6.91 -0.54 -20.24
N CYS A 243 5.68 -0.17 -19.88
CA CYS A 243 4.98 -0.79 -18.76
C CYS A 243 4.75 -2.29 -18.99
N GLN A 244 4.35 -2.67 -20.21
CA GLN A 244 4.19 -4.09 -20.56
C GLN A 244 5.51 -4.84 -20.46
N HIS A 245 6.62 -4.24 -20.95
CA HIS A 245 7.96 -4.82 -20.83
C HIS A 245 8.35 -5.10 -19.36
N LEU A 246 8.09 -4.17 -18.45
CA LEU A 246 8.36 -4.38 -17.02
C LEU A 246 7.51 -5.51 -16.42
N LEU A 247 6.23 -5.61 -16.79
CA LEU A 247 5.36 -6.70 -16.37
C LEU A 247 5.81 -8.05 -16.93
N ASP A 248 6.32 -8.07 -18.16
CA ASP A 248 6.87 -9.28 -18.79
C ASP A 248 8.19 -9.71 -18.13
N GLN A 249 9.04 -8.77 -17.72
CA GLN A 249 10.24 -9.06 -16.93
C GLN A 249 9.88 -9.71 -15.59
N TYR A 250 8.88 -9.14 -14.88
CA TYR A 250 8.37 -9.76 -13.66
C TYR A 250 7.87 -11.20 -13.92
N ALA A 251 7.10 -11.40 -14.98
CA ALA A 251 6.54 -12.71 -15.32
C ALA A 251 7.63 -13.75 -15.69
N ARG A 252 8.74 -13.31 -16.28
CA ARG A 252 9.92 -14.15 -16.54
C ARG A 252 10.69 -14.50 -15.28
N THR A 253 10.80 -13.54 -14.36
CA THR A 253 11.50 -13.72 -13.08
C THR A 253 10.72 -14.65 -12.15
N TYR A 254 9.37 -14.55 -12.15
CA TYR A 254 8.48 -15.30 -11.26
C TYR A 254 7.35 -15.98 -12.04
N PRO A 255 7.66 -16.99 -12.90
CA PRO A 255 6.66 -17.63 -13.74
C PRO A 255 5.57 -18.34 -12.94
N GLU A 256 5.90 -18.92 -11.79
CA GLU A 256 4.92 -19.60 -10.92
C GLU A 256 3.87 -18.62 -10.38
N VAL A 257 4.23 -17.38 -10.10
CA VAL A 257 3.29 -16.36 -9.66
C VAL A 257 2.36 -15.96 -10.80
N LYS A 258 2.93 -15.67 -11.98
CA LYS A 258 2.15 -15.11 -13.09
C LYS A 258 1.36 -16.16 -13.85
N LYS A 259 1.92 -17.35 -14.07
CA LYS A 259 1.30 -18.41 -14.85
C LYS A 259 0.58 -19.43 -13.96
N ASP A 260 1.34 -20.12 -13.10
CA ASP A 260 0.81 -21.29 -12.40
C ASP A 260 -0.27 -20.91 -11.38
N LEU A 261 -0.03 -19.88 -10.56
CA LEU A 261 -1.01 -19.42 -9.57
C LEU A 261 -2.29 -18.91 -10.23
N GLN A 262 -2.17 -18.11 -11.32
CA GLN A 262 -3.36 -17.59 -11.99
C GLN A 262 -4.17 -18.69 -12.68
N GLU A 263 -3.54 -19.66 -13.31
CA GLU A 263 -4.23 -20.80 -13.90
C GLU A 263 -4.89 -21.70 -12.84
N TRP A 264 -4.22 -21.90 -11.72
CA TRP A 264 -4.79 -22.62 -10.58
C TRP A 264 -6.04 -21.90 -10.03
N LEU A 265 -5.99 -20.57 -9.87
CA LEU A 265 -7.10 -19.75 -9.41
C LEU A 265 -8.30 -19.85 -10.36
N LYS A 266 -8.08 -19.71 -11.66
CA LYS A 266 -9.14 -19.84 -12.69
C LYS A 266 -9.83 -21.20 -12.62
N ARG A 267 -9.04 -22.29 -12.59
CA ARG A 267 -9.59 -23.65 -12.50
C ARG A 267 -10.36 -23.88 -11.21
N THR A 268 -9.79 -23.46 -10.08
CA THR A 268 -10.43 -23.63 -8.76
C THR A 268 -11.76 -22.90 -8.69
N ILE A 269 -11.83 -21.64 -9.15
CA ILE A 269 -13.08 -20.87 -9.15
C ILE A 269 -14.08 -21.43 -10.14
N ALA A 270 -13.63 -21.87 -11.33
CA ALA A 270 -14.53 -22.51 -12.31
C ALA A 270 -15.25 -23.73 -11.70
N MET A 271 -14.52 -24.55 -10.94
CA MET A 271 -15.05 -25.78 -10.34
C MET A 271 -15.84 -25.53 -9.04
N THR A 272 -15.35 -24.65 -8.17
CA THR A 272 -15.85 -24.56 -6.79
C THR A 272 -16.65 -23.29 -6.50
N LYS A 273 -16.56 -22.29 -7.37
CA LYS A 273 -17.11 -20.93 -7.19
C LYS A 273 -16.64 -20.23 -5.93
N LYS A 274 -15.57 -20.71 -5.30
CA LYS A 274 -15.02 -20.12 -4.06
C LYS A 274 -13.51 -20.29 -3.97
N LEU A 275 -12.90 -19.41 -3.16
CA LEU A 275 -11.52 -19.53 -2.69
C LEU A 275 -11.50 -19.43 -1.17
N THR A 276 -10.77 -20.33 -0.53
CA THR A 276 -10.53 -20.29 0.92
C THR A 276 -9.05 -20.01 1.18
N SER A 277 -8.76 -18.98 1.95
CA SER A 277 -7.39 -18.66 2.37
C SER A 277 -6.84 -19.73 3.32
N PRO A 278 -5.52 -19.85 3.51
CA PRO A 278 -4.92 -20.81 4.46
C PRO A 278 -5.45 -20.70 5.89
N LEU A 279 -5.95 -19.53 6.27
CA LEU A 279 -6.50 -19.26 7.61
C LEU A 279 -8.04 -19.39 7.68
N GLY A 280 -8.67 -19.93 6.62
CA GLY A 280 -10.10 -20.28 6.61
C GLY A 280 -11.05 -19.21 6.08
N TRP A 281 -10.57 -18.02 5.71
CA TRP A 281 -11.45 -16.98 5.15
C TRP A 281 -11.86 -17.36 3.73
N THR A 282 -13.18 -17.47 3.48
CA THR A 282 -13.74 -17.92 2.20
C THR A 282 -14.45 -16.77 1.48
N ARG A 283 -14.14 -16.63 0.19
CA ARG A 283 -14.84 -15.72 -0.74
C ARG A 283 -15.52 -16.51 -1.86
N TYR A 284 -16.74 -16.14 -2.16
CA TYR A 284 -17.51 -16.67 -3.29
C TYR A 284 -17.37 -15.77 -4.52
N PHE A 285 -17.32 -16.37 -5.70
CA PHE A 285 -17.18 -15.69 -6.99
C PHE A 285 -18.36 -16.04 -7.88
N PHE A 286 -19.16 -15.03 -8.19
CA PHE A 286 -20.33 -15.18 -9.05
C PHE A 286 -20.02 -14.91 -10.53
N SER A 287 -18.91 -14.20 -10.80
CA SER A 287 -18.40 -13.93 -12.15
C SER A 287 -17.29 -14.89 -12.52
N ASP A 288 -17.25 -15.31 -13.79
CA ASP A 288 -16.18 -16.16 -14.32
C ASP A 288 -14.86 -15.38 -14.41
N PRO A 289 -13.78 -15.81 -13.73
CA PRO A 289 -12.48 -15.15 -13.78
C PRO A 289 -11.76 -15.31 -15.12
N THR A 290 -12.20 -16.22 -15.99
CA THR A 290 -11.66 -16.35 -17.36
C THR A 290 -12.20 -15.27 -18.28
N ALA A 291 -13.43 -14.84 -18.08
CA ALA A 291 -14.13 -13.83 -18.87
C ALA A 291 -14.10 -12.44 -18.22
N SER A 292 -13.86 -12.34 -16.89
CA SER A 292 -13.92 -11.11 -16.11
C SER A 292 -12.58 -10.78 -15.48
N LYS A 293 -11.87 -9.76 -16.03
CA LYS A 293 -10.62 -9.25 -15.44
C LYS A 293 -10.78 -8.78 -13.99
N PRO A 294 -11.84 -8.05 -13.58
CA PRO A 294 -12.08 -7.72 -12.18
C PRO A 294 -12.22 -8.95 -11.27
N ALA A 295 -12.89 -10.02 -11.72
CA ALA A 295 -13.02 -11.26 -10.95
C ALA A 295 -11.66 -11.94 -10.77
N LEU A 296 -10.84 -12.02 -11.82
CA LEU A 296 -9.49 -12.55 -11.74
C LEU A 296 -8.62 -11.72 -10.78
N ASN A 297 -8.65 -10.41 -10.88
CA ASN A 297 -7.88 -9.53 -9.96
C ASN A 297 -8.30 -9.72 -8.49
N ALA A 298 -9.61 -9.85 -8.24
CA ALA A 298 -10.14 -10.14 -6.93
C ALA A 298 -9.68 -11.52 -6.40
N ALA A 299 -9.60 -12.53 -7.28
CA ALA A 299 -9.11 -13.85 -6.94
C ALA A 299 -7.61 -13.85 -6.59
N VAL A 300 -6.79 -13.18 -7.41
CA VAL A 300 -5.34 -13.06 -7.19
C VAL A 300 -5.05 -12.33 -5.86
N ALA A 301 -5.83 -11.31 -5.54
CA ALA A 301 -5.65 -10.54 -4.29
C ALA A 301 -6.14 -11.29 -3.05
N HIS A 302 -7.15 -12.16 -3.16
CA HIS A 302 -7.81 -12.79 -2.02
C HIS A 302 -6.85 -13.58 -1.12
N GLY A 303 -6.09 -14.53 -1.69
CA GLY A 303 -5.18 -15.40 -0.91
C GLY A 303 -4.11 -14.62 -0.13
N PRO A 304 -3.26 -13.82 -0.79
CA PRO A 304 -2.19 -13.08 -0.13
C PRO A 304 -2.69 -12.08 0.91
N GLN A 305 -3.73 -11.31 0.57
CA GLN A 305 -4.28 -10.31 1.51
C GLN A 305 -4.92 -10.96 2.72
N CYS A 306 -5.76 -11.98 2.54
CA CYS A 306 -6.37 -12.68 3.67
C CYS A 306 -5.34 -13.39 4.55
N LEU A 307 -4.27 -13.93 3.96
CA LEU A 307 -3.22 -14.58 4.73
C LEU A 307 -2.45 -13.57 5.58
N SER A 308 -1.95 -12.49 4.98
CA SER A 308 -1.24 -11.42 5.68
C SER A 308 -2.07 -10.85 6.83
N VAL A 309 -3.32 -10.49 6.53
CA VAL A 309 -4.23 -9.89 7.53
C VAL A 309 -4.65 -10.88 8.60
N GLY A 310 -4.87 -12.13 8.23
CA GLY A 310 -5.18 -13.17 9.21
C GLY A 310 -4.05 -13.40 10.21
N ILE A 311 -2.79 -13.28 9.78
CA ILE A 311 -1.63 -13.35 10.67
C ILE A 311 -1.60 -12.15 11.61
N ILE A 312 -1.69 -10.92 11.10
CA ILE A 312 -1.62 -9.73 11.96
C ILE A 312 -2.79 -9.67 12.94
N ASN A 313 -3.99 -10.10 12.56
CA ASN A 313 -5.14 -10.15 13.45
C ASN A 313 -4.93 -11.14 14.60
N ARG A 314 -4.34 -12.33 14.35
CA ARG A 314 -3.98 -13.30 15.38
C ARG A 314 -2.92 -12.75 16.32
N VAL A 315 -1.89 -12.15 15.78
CA VAL A 315 -0.82 -11.52 16.55
C VAL A 315 -1.37 -10.38 17.40
N PHE A 316 -2.22 -9.51 16.82
CA PHE A 316 -2.86 -8.41 17.54
C PHE A 316 -3.69 -8.92 18.73
N TYR A 317 -4.46 -9.99 18.54
CA TYR A 317 -5.20 -10.64 19.61
C TYR A 317 -4.27 -11.22 20.69
N ASN A 318 -3.19 -11.90 20.33
CA ASN A 318 -2.23 -12.46 21.28
C ASN A 318 -1.54 -11.36 22.11
N ILE A 319 -1.12 -10.28 21.47
CA ILE A 319 -0.54 -9.12 22.16
C ILE A 319 -1.55 -8.46 23.08
N TRP A 320 -2.81 -8.33 22.65
CA TRP A 320 -3.89 -7.85 23.50
C TRP A 320 -4.04 -8.72 24.73
N ARG A 321 -4.12 -10.05 24.57
CA ARG A 321 -4.26 -11.01 25.67
C ARG A 321 -3.11 -10.87 26.67
N GLU A 322 -1.87 -10.79 26.22
CA GLU A 322 -0.70 -10.58 27.07
C GLU A 322 -0.72 -9.22 27.77
N SER A 323 -1.26 -8.19 27.13
CA SER A 323 -1.35 -6.84 27.72
C SER A 323 -2.43 -6.73 28.81
N VAL A 324 -3.44 -7.62 28.78
CA VAL A 324 -4.56 -7.61 29.75
C VAL A 324 -4.36 -8.66 30.85
N TYR A 325 -3.91 -9.86 30.49
CA TYR A 325 -3.88 -11.02 31.39
C TYR A 325 -2.47 -11.62 31.58
N GLY A 326 -1.46 -11.16 30.86
CA GLY A 326 -0.15 -11.77 30.81
C GLY A 326 1.00 -10.86 31.25
N SER A 327 2.19 -11.15 30.75
CA SER A 327 3.47 -10.53 31.13
C SER A 327 3.58 -9.04 30.77
N LEU A 328 2.76 -8.55 29.85
CA LEU A 328 2.74 -7.17 29.38
C LEU A 328 1.68 -6.31 30.11
N GLN A 329 0.99 -6.87 31.12
CA GLN A 329 0.01 -6.11 31.92
C GLN A 329 0.67 -4.91 32.61
N GLY A 330 0.07 -3.72 32.45
CA GLY A 330 0.62 -2.45 32.96
C GLY A 330 1.82 -1.90 32.20
N LYS A 331 2.42 -2.69 31.27
CA LYS A 331 3.58 -2.30 30.47
C LYS A 331 3.24 -1.97 29.01
N LEU A 332 2.11 -2.48 28.48
CA LEU A 332 1.72 -2.26 27.09
C LEU A 332 0.24 -1.88 26.99
N ARG A 333 -0.04 -0.94 26.09
CA ARG A 333 -1.40 -0.53 25.69
C ARG A 333 -1.47 -0.52 24.17
N LEU A 334 -2.25 -1.39 23.57
CA LEU A 334 -2.53 -1.34 22.15
C LEU A 334 -3.23 -0.03 21.80
N LYS A 335 -2.79 0.62 20.75
CA LYS A 335 -3.36 1.89 20.26
C LYS A 335 -4.07 1.72 18.93
N ALA A 336 -3.47 1.02 17.96
CA ALA A 336 -4.11 0.76 16.66
C ALA A 336 -3.46 -0.43 15.95
N GLN A 337 -4.26 -1.10 15.10
CA GLN A 337 -3.74 -1.91 14.01
C GLN A 337 -4.03 -1.16 12.70
N ILE A 338 -3.01 -0.92 11.90
CA ILE A 338 -3.12 -0.14 10.65
C ILE A 338 -2.49 -0.95 9.54
N HIS A 339 -3.33 -1.56 8.70
CA HIS A 339 -2.92 -2.50 7.65
C HIS A 339 -2.13 -3.68 8.23
N ASP A 340 -0.83 -3.70 8.04
CA ASP A 340 0.13 -4.72 8.50
C ASP A 340 1.05 -4.22 9.63
N SER A 341 0.71 -3.09 10.27
CA SER A 341 1.41 -2.55 11.43
C SER A 341 0.56 -2.53 12.69
N ILE A 342 1.24 -2.60 13.85
CA ILE A 342 0.65 -2.48 15.19
C ILE A 342 1.28 -1.28 15.88
N LEU A 343 0.45 -0.29 16.22
CA LEU A 343 0.82 0.87 17.03
C LEU A 343 0.45 0.59 18.49
N TYR A 344 1.38 0.83 19.40
CA TYR A 344 1.19 0.62 20.83
C TYR A 344 1.90 1.70 21.67
N ALA A 345 1.42 1.90 22.89
CA ALA A 345 2.15 2.63 23.92
C ALA A 345 2.76 1.63 24.90
N TYR A 346 3.96 1.90 25.40
CA TYR A 346 4.68 0.96 26.25
C TYR A 346 5.54 1.63 27.32
N LYS A 347 5.91 0.81 28.33
CA LYS A 347 6.91 1.06 29.35
C LYS A 347 7.88 -0.13 29.39
N GLY A 348 9.12 0.10 29.80
CA GLY A 348 10.18 -0.91 29.80
C GLY A 348 10.90 -1.01 28.46
N GLU A 349 12.22 -1.08 28.50
CA GLU A 349 13.09 -1.04 27.31
C GLU A 349 12.98 -2.29 26.45
N ASP A 350 12.64 -3.43 27.03
CA ASP A 350 12.48 -4.74 26.40
C ASP A 350 11.13 -4.95 25.71
N THR A 351 10.12 -4.15 26.06
CA THR A 351 8.75 -4.32 25.55
C THR A 351 8.64 -4.30 24.02
N PRO A 352 9.31 -3.40 23.27
CA PRO A 352 9.27 -3.43 21.81
C PRO A 352 9.81 -4.73 21.20
N GLN A 353 10.85 -5.31 21.81
CA GLN A 353 11.42 -6.57 21.36
C GLN A 353 10.47 -7.73 21.64
N ILE A 354 9.82 -7.78 22.81
CA ILE A 354 8.81 -8.79 23.13
C ILE A 354 7.67 -8.75 22.11
N VAL A 355 7.17 -7.54 21.77
CA VAL A 355 6.14 -7.38 20.73
C VAL A 355 6.64 -7.87 19.39
N CYS A 356 7.90 -7.57 19.01
CA CYS A 356 8.53 -8.05 17.80
C CYS A 356 8.56 -9.58 17.73
N ASP A 357 8.96 -10.23 18.81
CA ASP A 357 9.05 -11.69 18.89
C ASP A 357 7.66 -12.33 18.80
N MET A 358 6.65 -11.74 19.43
CA MET A 358 5.26 -12.18 19.29
C MET A 358 4.72 -12.03 17.86
N MET A 359 5.21 -11.03 17.11
CA MET A 359 4.83 -10.84 15.70
C MET A 359 5.43 -11.89 14.77
N ARG A 360 6.55 -12.53 15.13
CA ARG A 360 7.17 -13.62 14.36
C ARG A 360 6.38 -14.94 14.49
N HIS A 361 5.09 -14.86 14.26
CA HIS A 361 4.17 -15.98 14.41
C HIS A 361 4.29 -16.95 13.22
N PRO A 362 4.74 -18.21 13.43
CA PRO A 362 4.88 -19.18 12.35
C PRO A 362 3.51 -19.68 11.88
N VAL A 363 3.31 -19.74 10.56
CA VAL A 363 2.07 -20.22 9.95
C VAL A 363 2.38 -21.26 8.88
N PRO A 364 1.79 -22.47 8.92
CA PRO A 364 1.90 -23.43 7.83
C PRO A 364 1.07 -22.94 6.63
N VAL A 365 1.72 -22.81 5.49
CA VAL A 365 1.10 -22.39 4.22
C VAL A 365 1.27 -23.52 3.21
N LYS A 366 0.16 -24.01 2.69
CA LYS A 366 0.11 -24.99 1.62
C LYS A 366 0.06 -24.25 0.27
N ASP A 367 1.02 -24.52 -0.60
CA ASP A 367 1.08 -23.92 -1.93
C ASP A 367 0.11 -24.60 -2.92
N ILE A 368 0.01 -24.02 -4.12
CA ILE A 368 -0.84 -24.57 -5.21
C ILE A 368 -0.43 -25.95 -5.70
N LYS A 369 0.81 -26.40 -5.39
CA LYS A 369 1.35 -27.73 -5.72
C LYS A 369 1.12 -28.75 -4.60
N GLY A 370 0.51 -28.30 -3.48
CA GLY A 370 0.21 -29.15 -2.33
C GLY A 370 1.35 -29.25 -1.29
N VAL A 371 2.46 -28.55 -1.47
CA VAL A 371 3.59 -28.56 -0.55
C VAL A 371 3.33 -27.55 0.59
N THR A 372 3.46 -28.03 1.83
CA THR A 372 3.31 -27.16 3.01
C THR A 372 4.67 -26.68 3.51
N ARG A 373 4.79 -25.37 3.72
CA ARG A 373 5.99 -24.73 4.30
C ARG A 373 5.57 -23.80 5.44
N THR A 374 6.40 -23.72 6.46
CA THR A 374 6.20 -22.77 7.56
C THR A 374 6.70 -21.39 7.13
N MET A 375 5.79 -20.40 7.12
CA MET A 375 6.10 -19.02 6.82
C MET A 375 6.16 -18.19 8.11
N VAL A 376 7.17 -17.34 8.22
CA VAL A 376 7.29 -16.31 9.27
C VAL A 376 7.43 -14.95 8.59
N ILE A 377 6.64 -13.97 9.01
CA ILE A 377 6.79 -12.58 8.54
C ILE A 377 7.52 -11.80 9.63
N PRO A 378 8.78 -11.39 9.41
CA PRO A 378 9.52 -10.59 10.38
C PRO A 378 8.94 -9.16 10.42
N PRO A 379 8.79 -8.54 11.59
CA PRO A 379 8.45 -7.14 11.69
C PRO A 379 9.68 -6.24 11.76
N ASP A 380 9.55 -5.03 11.23
CA ASP A 380 10.43 -3.90 11.47
C ASP A 380 9.97 -3.15 12.72
N ILE A 381 10.91 -2.74 13.57
CA ILE A 381 10.63 -2.03 14.84
C ILE A 381 10.94 -0.55 14.69
N SER A 382 10.00 0.30 15.07
CA SER A 382 10.22 1.72 15.30
C SER A 382 9.66 2.08 16.67
N ALA A 383 10.50 2.46 17.62
CA ALA A 383 10.10 2.67 19.01
C ALA A 383 10.87 3.82 19.70
N GLY A 384 10.55 4.11 20.96
CA GLY A 384 11.26 5.08 21.78
C GLY A 384 10.87 6.54 21.54
N LYS A 385 9.67 6.81 20.99
CA LYS A 385 9.21 8.17 20.68
C LYS A 385 7.95 8.52 21.47
N THR A 386 7.75 9.79 21.71
CA THR A 386 6.55 10.30 22.39
C THR A 386 5.41 10.63 21.43
N HIS A 387 5.71 10.90 20.16
CA HIS A 387 4.74 11.23 19.13
C HIS A 387 4.81 10.24 17.96
N TRP A 388 3.66 9.89 17.41
CA TRP A 388 3.58 8.93 16.30
C TRP A 388 4.35 9.40 15.05
N ALA A 389 4.33 10.71 14.74
CA ALA A 389 5.08 11.26 13.61
C ALA A 389 6.61 11.10 13.70
N MET A 390 7.13 10.71 14.86
CA MET A 390 8.56 10.51 15.08
C MET A 390 9.00 9.05 14.91
N LEU A 391 8.06 8.11 14.73
CA LEU A 391 8.36 6.68 14.61
C LEU A 391 8.88 6.29 13.21
N LYS A 392 8.50 7.00 12.17
CA LYS A 392 8.96 6.73 10.78
C LYS A 392 9.32 8.00 10.04
#